data_ec2a5d5de701107bbdb9aa4b8aa60970
#
_entry.id   ec2a5d5de701107bbdb9aa4b8aa60970
#
_cell.length_a   1.000
_cell.length_b   1.000
_cell.length_c   1.000
_cell.angle_alpha   90.00
_cell.angle_beta   90.00
_cell.angle_gamma   90.00
#
_symmetry.space_group_name_H-M   'P 1'
#
loop_
_entity.id
_entity.type
_entity.pdbx_description
1 polymer ?
#
loop_
_entity_poly.entity_id
_entity_poly.type
_entity_poly.pdbx_seq_one_letter_code
_entity_poly.pdbx_strand_id
1 'polypeptide(L)'
;MYFTDLDKTEEVDITPEPLKEKGKATVRWLLGEPEGAPNFEMRYFSLSGEITTEWHSHAWEHQVYVVKGKGKVRTEDKEIDLEPGSAVFVPAGEEHHFVCPEGQFDFICVVPKGTRPCMIEGKCD
;
A
#
# COMPACT_ATOMS: atom_id res chain seq x y z
N MET A 1 -21.10 11.84 -9.00
CA MET A 1 -19.69 12.08 -8.70
C MET A 1 -19.47 11.99 -7.19
N TYR A 2 -18.41 11.33 -6.77
CA TYR A 2 -18.04 11.23 -5.35
C TYR A 2 -16.71 11.93 -5.11
N PHE A 3 -16.59 12.59 -3.96
CA PHE A 3 -15.39 13.35 -3.59
C PHE A 3 -15.08 13.13 -2.11
N THR A 4 -13.80 13.01 -1.79
CA THR A 4 -13.33 12.97 -0.41
C THR A 4 -11.93 13.59 -0.30
N ASP A 5 -11.48 13.81 0.91
CA ASP A 5 -10.11 14.25 1.21
C ASP A 5 -9.41 13.17 2.02
N LEU A 6 -8.09 13.10 1.91
CA LEU A 6 -7.29 12.07 2.59
C LEU A 6 -7.61 11.99 4.09
N ASP A 7 -7.62 13.13 4.77
CA ASP A 7 -7.81 13.19 6.22
C ASP A 7 -9.24 12.89 6.70
N LYS A 8 -10.18 12.76 5.75
CA LYS A 8 -11.55 12.38 6.05
C LYS A 8 -11.80 10.88 5.94
N THR A 9 -10.81 10.14 5.49
CA THR A 9 -10.91 8.68 5.38
C THR A 9 -10.32 8.02 6.62
N GLU A 10 -10.82 6.83 6.94
CA GLU A 10 -10.34 6.09 8.11
C GLU A 10 -8.92 5.57 7.90
N GLU A 11 -8.05 5.83 8.88
CA GLU A 11 -6.72 5.27 8.91
C GLU A 11 -6.76 3.91 9.58
N VAL A 12 -6.31 2.88 8.86
CA VAL A 12 -6.27 1.50 9.38
C VAL A 12 -4.81 1.08 9.57
N ASP A 13 -4.48 0.64 10.79
CA ASP A 13 -3.13 0.19 11.13
C ASP A 13 -2.92 -1.21 10.56
N ILE A 14 -1.89 -1.36 9.71
CA ILE A 14 -1.51 -2.64 9.11
C ILE A 14 -0.07 -3.01 9.46
N THR A 15 0.48 -2.42 10.52
CA THR A 15 1.85 -2.67 10.94
C THR A 15 2.03 -4.16 11.28
N PRO A 16 3.00 -4.85 10.65
CA PRO A 16 3.31 -6.23 11.04
C PRO A 16 3.71 -6.30 12.51
N GLU A 17 3.17 -7.26 13.24
CA GLU A 17 3.38 -7.39 14.68
C GLU A 17 4.84 -7.30 15.12
N PRO A 18 5.80 -8.01 14.46
CA PRO A 18 7.20 -7.95 14.86
C PRO A 18 7.86 -6.59 14.71
N LEU A 19 7.24 -5.65 13.96
CA LEU A 19 7.82 -4.35 13.64
C LEU A 19 7.18 -3.19 14.38
N LYS A 20 6.20 -3.45 15.24
CA LYS A 20 5.43 -2.40 15.91
C LYS A 20 6.25 -1.41 16.74
N GLU A 21 7.38 -1.84 17.27
CA GLU A 21 8.25 -0.96 18.05
C GLU A 21 9.22 -0.13 17.19
N LYS A 22 9.34 -0.47 15.90
CA LYS A 22 10.29 0.18 14.99
C LYS A 22 9.65 1.23 14.10
N GLY A 23 8.37 1.08 13.81
CA GLY A 23 7.67 1.98 12.92
C GLY A 23 6.19 1.68 12.84
N LYS A 24 5.53 2.33 11.89
CA LYS A 24 4.09 2.21 11.69
C LYS A 24 3.75 2.17 10.22
N ALA A 25 2.83 1.30 9.85
CA ALA A 25 2.28 1.23 8.51
C ALA A 25 0.77 1.37 8.59
N THR A 26 0.20 2.27 7.79
CA THR A 26 -1.24 2.47 7.75
C THR A 26 -1.74 2.50 6.31
N VAL A 27 -3.03 2.21 6.15
CA VAL A 27 -3.71 2.32 4.86
C VAL A 27 -5.01 3.09 5.03
N ARG A 28 -5.33 3.90 4.00
CA ARG A 28 -6.62 4.58 3.89
C ARG A 28 -7.22 4.22 2.54
N TRP A 29 -8.46 3.72 2.54
CA TRP A 29 -9.19 3.49 1.30
C TRP A 29 -9.84 4.79 0.89
N LEU A 30 -9.36 5.37 -0.20
CA LEU A 30 -9.87 6.64 -0.68
C LEU A 30 -11.13 6.45 -1.50
N LEU A 31 -11.08 5.54 -2.45
CA LEU A 31 -12.18 5.29 -3.37
C LEU A 31 -12.28 3.79 -3.65
N GLY A 32 -13.50 3.29 -3.75
CA GLY A 32 -13.74 1.88 -4.04
C GLY A 32 -15.22 1.57 -4.16
N GLU A 33 -15.60 0.30 -4.00
CA GLU A 33 -16.98 -0.12 -4.11
C GLU A 33 -17.94 0.63 -3.18
N PRO A 34 -17.62 0.84 -1.89
CA PRO A 34 -18.52 1.57 -1.01
C PRO A 34 -18.88 2.96 -1.51
N GLU A 35 -17.99 3.58 -2.29
CA GLU A 35 -18.20 4.92 -2.85
C GLU A 35 -18.78 4.87 -4.27
N GLY A 36 -19.08 3.68 -4.78
CA GLY A 36 -19.71 3.51 -6.09
C GLY A 36 -18.74 3.25 -7.25
N ALA A 37 -17.46 3.01 -6.97
CA ALA A 37 -16.48 2.74 -8.02
C ALA A 37 -16.56 1.26 -8.44
N PRO A 38 -16.92 0.95 -9.70
CA PRO A 38 -17.21 -0.44 -10.09
C PRO A 38 -16.00 -1.29 -10.47
N ASN A 39 -14.85 -0.69 -10.74
CA ASN A 39 -13.70 -1.43 -11.32
C ASN A 39 -12.43 -1.38 -10.49
N PHE A 40 -12.11 -0.24 -9.88
CA PHE A 40 -10.83 -0.04 -9.21
C PHE A 40 -11.00 0.46 -7.79
N GLU A 41 -9.98 0.20 -6.96
CA GLU A 41 -9.89 0.77 -5.62
C GLU A 41 -8.60 1.57 -5.53
N MET A 42 -8.67 2.73 -4.89
CA MET A 42 -7.51 3.59 -4.67
C MET A 42 -7.22 3.65 -3.17
N ARG A 43 -6.01 3.28 -2.80
CA ARG A 43 -5.57 3.25 -1.40
C ARG A 43 -4.37 4.16 -1.20
N TYR A 44 -4.27 4.74 -0.03
CA TYR A 44 -3.13 5.57 0.36
C TYR A 44 -2.40 4.88 1.50
N PHE A 45 -1.14 4.55 1.28
CA PHE A 45 -0.29 3.92 2.28
C PHE A 45 0.67 4.94 2.87
N SER A 46 0.87 4.84 4.19
CA SER A 46 1.78 5.72 4.91
C SER A 46 2.66 4.85 5.80
N LEU A 47 3.96 4.87 5.55
CA LEU A 47 4.95 4.12 6.32
C LEU A 47 5.86 5.11 7.02
N SER A 48 6.09 4.93 8.32
CA SER A 48 6.95 5.81 9.09
C SER A 48 7.86 5.02 10.02
N GLY A 49 9.08 5.50 10.21
CA GLY A 49 10.10 4.81 10.99
C GLY A 49 10.82 3.76 10.14
N GLU A 50 11.25 2.69 10.77
CA GLU A 50 11.89 1.55 10.10
C GLU A 50 10.83 0.46 9.97
N ILE A 51 10.23 0.33 8.77
CA ILE A 51 9.05 -0.49 8.60
C ILE A 51 8.99 -1.11 7.20
N THR A 52 8.39 -2.31 7.11
CA THR A 52 8.04 -2.92 5.83
C THR A 52 6.57 -3.30 5.84
N THR A 53 5.96 -3.38 4.66
CA THR A 53 4.67 -4.05 4.53
C THR A 53 4.93 -5.56 4.58
N GLU A 54 3.87 -6.36 4.69
CA GLU A 54 4.05 -7.80 4.72
C GLU A 54 4.57 -8.33 3.38
N TRP A 55 5.41 -9.34 3.44
CA TRP A 55 5.89 -10.06 2.27
C TRP A 55 4.79 -11.00 1.79
N HIS A 56 4.25 -10.73 0.60
CA HIS A 56 3.18 -11.56 0.06
C HIS A 56 3.04 -11.40 -1.45
N SER A 57 2.19 -12.24 -2.02
CA SER A 57 1.76 -12.10 -3.40
C SER A 57 0.23 -12.09 -3.43
N HIS A 58 -0.32 -11.57 -4.52
CA HIS A 58 -1.77 -11.49 -4.71
C HIS A 58 -2.14 -12.00 -6.10
N ALA A 59 -3.40 -12.44 -6.23
CA ALA A 59 -3.95 -12.84 -7.52
C ALA A 59 -4.27 -11.64 -8.41
N TRP A 60 -3.98 -10.41 -7.96
CA TRP A 60 -4.24 -9.17 -8.71
C TRP A 60 -2.97 -8.33 -8.81
N GLU A 61 -2.97 -7.42 -9.77
CA GLU A 61 -1.87 -6.48 -9.97
C GLU A 61 -2.01 -5.23 -9.11
N HIS A 62 -0.88 -4.54 -8.93
CA HIS A 62 -0.83 -3.25 -8.26
C HIS A 62 -0.22 -2.21 -9.18
N GLN A 63 -0.75 -0.99 -9.13
CA GLN A 63 -0.09 0.16 -9.72
C GLN A 63 0.11 1.17 -8.60
N VAL A 64 1.36 1.57 -8.40
CA VAL A 64 1.77 2.39 -7.27
C VAL A 64 2.40 3.68 -7.76
N TYR A 65 2.07 4.79 -7.10
CA TYR A 65 2.67 6.09 -7.36
C TYR A 65 3.13 6.69 -6.04
N VAL A 66 4.43 7.01 -5.93
CA VAL A 66 5.01 7.55 -4.70
C VAL A 66 4.71 9.03 -4.58
N VAL A 67 4.16 9.43 -3.44
CA VAL A 67 3.72 10.80 -3.17
C VAL A 67 4.74 11.56 -2.32
N LYS A 68 5.34 10.89 -1.32
CA LYS A 68 6.10 11.58 -0.29
C LYS A 68 7.17 10.66 0.29
N GLY A 69 8.32 11.25 0.62
CA GLY A 69 9.39 10.51 1.27
C GLY A 69 10.14 9.59 0.35
N LYS A 70 10.91 8.68 0.92
CA LYS A 70 11.74 7.73 0.17
C LYS A 70 11.58 6.33 0.72
N GLY A 71 11.55 5.36 -0.16
CA GLY A 71 11.44 3.97 0.23
C GLY A 71 11.97 3.05 -0.85
N LYS A 72 11.58 1.78 -0.74
CA LYS A 72 12.01 0.75 -1.69
C LYS A 72 10.87 -0.22 -1.92
N VAL A 73 10.92 -0.89 -3.07
CA VAL A 73 10.14 -2.10 -3.30
C VAL A 73 11.12 -3.25 -3.50
N ARG A 74 10.84 -4.38 -2.86
CA ARG A 74 11.65 -5.60 -2.98
C ARG A 74 10.83 -6.74 -3.55
N THR A 75 11.48 -7.51 -4.42
CA THR A 75 11.00 -8.81 -4.88
C THR A 75 12.06 -9.84 -4.49
N GLU A 76 11.91 -11.09 -4.88
CA GLU A 76 12.89 -12.13 -4.57
C GLU A 76 14.30 -11.80 -5.08
N ASP A 77 14.38 -11.17 -6.25
CA ASP A 77 15.65 -10.94 -6.94
C ASP A 77 15.98 -9.48 -7.20
N LYS A 78 15.12 -8.55 -6.77
CA LYS A 78 15.31 -7.12 -7.05
C LYS A 78 15.01 -6.26 -5.84
N GLU A 79 15.71 -5.13 -5.76
CA GLU A 79 15.41 -4.06 -4.83
C GLU A 79 15.54 -2.75 -5.58
N ILE A 80 14.48 -1.97 -5.58
CA ILE A 80 14.40 -0.72 -6.37
C ILE A 80 14.13 0.44 -5.42
N ASP A 81 14.97 1.48 -5.51
CA ASP A 81 14.77 2.71 -4.74
C ASP A 81 13.65 3.54 -5.34
N LEU A 82 12.80 4.09 -4.48
CA LEU A 82 11.63 4.87 -4.87
C LEU A 82 11.67 6.25 -4.22
N GLU A 83 11.21 7.27 -4.97
CA GLU A 83 11.11 8.64 -4.50
C GLU A 83 9.83 9.27 -5.07
N PRO A 84 9.43 10.47 -4.60
CA PRO A 84 8.22 11.10 -5.12
C PRO A 84 8.25 11.19 -6.65
N GLY A 85 7.17 10.74 -7.28
CA GLY A 85 7.07 10.65 -8.73
C GLY A 85 7.40 9.29 -9.32
N SER A 86 7.98 8.38 -8.52
CA SER A 86 8.22 7.01 -8.99
C SER A 86 6.91 6.28 -9.20
N ALA A 87 6.81 5.52 -10.28
CA ALA A 87 5.65 4.66 -10.55
C ALA A 87 6.10 3.22 -10.65
N VAL A 88 5.33 2.30 -10.03
CA VAL A 88 5.67 0.89 -9.97
C VAL A 88 4.47 0.06 -10.41
N PHE A 89 4.72 -0.92 -11.25
CA PHE A 89 3.73 -1.95 -11.58
C PHE A 89 4.20 -3.27 -10.99
N VAL A 90 3.35 -3.89 -10.18
CA VAL A 90 3.61 -5.21 -9.61
C VAL A 90 2.62 -6.19 -10.25
N PRO A 91 3.12 -7.15 -11.07
CA PRO A 91 2.23 -8.13 -11.70
C PRO A 91 1.54 -9.03 -10.68
N ALA A 92 0.40 -9.57 -11.07
CA ALA A 92 -0.29 -10.58 -10.27
C ALA A 92 0.67 -11.75 -9.99
N GLY A 93 0.67 -12.24 -8.76
CA GLY A 93 1.46 -13.39 -8.35
C GLY A 93 2.91 -13.11 -7.98
N GLU A 94 3.44 -11.92 -8.22
CA GLU A 94 4.82 -11.62 -7.85
C GLU A 94 4.93 -11.31 -6.35
N GLU A 95 5.77 -12.05 -5.63
CA GLU A 95 6.02 -11.79 -4.22
C GLU A 95 6.81 -10.49 -4.05
N HIS A 96 6.37 -9.67 -3.12
CA HIS A 96 6.95 -8.35 -2.92
C HIS A 96 6.63 -7.77 -1.55
N HIS A 97 7.36 -6.74 -1.16
CA HIS A 97 6.93 -5.81 -0.11
C HIS A 97 7.54 -4.43 -0.34
N PHE A 98 6.94 -3.44 0.31
CA PHE A 98 7.45 -2.08 0.31
C PHE A 98 8.18 -1.81 1.61
N VAL A 99 9.25 -1.02 1.54
CA VAL A 99 10.16 -0.79 2.65
C VAL A 99 10.34 0.70 2.87
N CYS A 100 10.16 1.14 4.11
CA CYS A 100 10.58 2.45 4.57
C CYS A 100 11.79 2.22 5.47
N PRO A 101 13.02 2.55 5.03
CA PRO A 101 14.20 2.29 5.87
C PRO A 101 14.30 3.27 7.04
N GLU A 102 13.78 4.48 6.87
CA GLU A 102 13.71 5.48 7.93
C GLU A 102 12.83 6.64 7.46
N GLY A 103 12.31 7.44 8.41
CA GLY A 103 11.55 8.64 8.10
C GLY A 103 10.13 8.35 7.66
N GLN A 104 9.77 8.78 6.46
CA GLN A 104 8.41 8.72 5.95
C GLN A 104 8.41 8.25 4.50
N PHE A 105 7.42 7.42 4.15
CA PHE A 105 7.27 6.93 2.79
C PHE A 105 5.78 6.71 2.53
N ASP A 106 5.19 7.57 1.68
CA ASP A 106 3.77 7.52 1.36
C ASP A 106 3.57 7.24 -0.13
N PHE A 107 2.62 6.39 -0.44
CA PHE A 107 2.31 6.08 -1.83
C PHE A 107 0.83 5.74 -2.02
N ILE A 108 0.36 5.96 -3.25
CA ILE A 108 -0.98 5.57 -3.67
C ILE A 108 -0.87 4.24 -4.38
N CYS A 109 -1.80 3.34 -4.11
CA CYS A 109 -1.87 2.03 -4.75
C CYS A 109 -3.25 1.84 -5.35
N VAL A 110 -3.31 1.53 -6.64
CA VAL A 110 -4.56 1.23 -7.35
C VAL A 110 -4.61 -0.27 -7.63
N VAL A 111 -5.72 -0.89 -7.27
CA VAL A 111 -5.94 -2.33 -7.43
C VAL A 111 -7.36 -2.57 -7.96
N PRO A 112 -7.65 -3.78 -8.48
CA PRO A 112 -9.03 -4.13 -8.82
C PRO A 112 -9.94 -4.11 -7.61
N LYS A 113 -11.22 -3.98 -7.82
CA LYS A 113 -12.21 -4.02 -6.73
C LYS A 113 -12.15 -5.34 -5.96
N GLY A 114 -12.63 -5.31 -4.70
CA GLY A 114 -12.76 -6.52 -3.90
C GLY A 114 -11.56 -6.85 -3.03
N THR A 115 -10.55 -5.96 -2.96
CA THR A 115 -9.35 -6.22 -2.17
C THR A 115 -9.45 -5.76 -0.71
N ARG A 116 -10.37 -4.81 -0.41
CA ARG A 116 -10.49 -4.23 0.94
C ARG A 116 -10.74 -5.26 2.04
N PRO A 117 -11.68 -6.20 1.89
CA PRO A 117 -11.89 -7.21 2.93
C PRO A 117 -10.67 -8.08 3.19
N CYS A 118 -9.97 -8.46 2.14
CA CYS A 118 -8.76 -9.25 2.24
C CYS A 118 -7.69 -8.54 3.08
N MET A 119 -7.46 -7.26 2.84
CA MET A 119 -6.47 -6.47 3.57
C MET A 119 -6.82 -6.35 5.05
N ILE A 120 -8.09 -6.06 5.35
CA ILE A 120 -8.56 -5.87 6.73
C ILE A 120 -8.47 -7.19 7.51
N GLU A 121 -8.81 -8.30 6.88
CA GLU A 121 -8.82 -9.61 7.52
C GLU A 121 -7.45 -10.27 7.54
N GLY A 122 -6.48 -9.75 6.78
CA GLY A 122 -5.15 -10.34 6.68
C GLY A 122 -5.14 -11.66 5.94
N LYS A 123 -6.10 -11.89 5.06
CA LYS A 123 -6.27 -13.16 4.32
C LYS A 123 -6.14 -12.99 2.82
N CYS A 124 -5.15 -12.23 2.40
CA CYS A 124 -4.87 -12.03 0.99
C CYS A 124 -4.12 -13.23 0.43
N ASP A 125 -4.65 -13.81 -0.62
CA ASP A 125 -4.00 -14.91 -1.33
C ASP A 125 -3.24 -14.40 -2.55
#